data_0337a529a46ff37ff0abaace94eb7ebc
#
_entry.id   0337a529a46ff37ff0abaace94eb7ebc
#
_cell.length_a   1.000
_cell.length_b   1.000
_cell.length_c   1.000
_cell.angle_alpha   90.00
_cell.angle_beta   90.00
_cell.angle_gamma   90.00
#
_symmetry.space_group_name_H-M   'P 1'
#
loop_
_entity.id
_entity.type
_entity.pdbx_description
1 polymer ?
#
loop_
_entity_poly.entity_id
_entity_poly.type
_entity_poly.pdbx_seq_one_letter_code
_entity_poly.pdbx_strand_id
1 'polypeptide(L)' 'MNVQKELRELRESKGLSREKLAQLCGTTSQTIYRAEKSGKITLSNYLKITNTLKNVATPTYSSL' A
#
# COMPACT_ATOMS: atom_id res chain seq x y z
N MET A 1 -15.18 5.72 6.66
CA MET A 1 -13.90 5.08 6.37
C MET A 1 -13.19 5.82 5.25
N ASN A 2 -11.93 6.08 5.44
CA ASN A 2 -11.18 6.84 4.46
C ASN A 2 -10.12 5.95 3.82
N VAL A 3 -10.42 5.45 2.63
CA VAL A 3 -9.54 4.53 1.90
C VAL A 3 -8.19 5.18 1.59
N GLN A 4 -8.22 6.45 1.22
CA GLN A 4 -7.01 7.18 0.89
C GLN A 4 -6.03 7.17 2.06
N LYS A 5 -6.54 7.54 3.22
CA LYS A 5 -5.72 7.62 4.42
C LYS A 5 -5.28 6.24 4.87
N GLU A 6 -6.19 5.27 4.81
CA GLU A 6 -5.90 3.92 5.24
C GLU A 6 -4.74 3.32 4.43
N LEU A 7 -4.82 3.43 3.10
CA LEU A 7 -3.80 2.87 2.24
C LEU A 7 -2.45 3.54 2.45
N ARG A 8 -2.46 4.86 2.59
CA ARG A 8 -1.22 5.58 2.79
C ARG A 8 -0.58 5.23 4.13
N GLU A 9 -1.38 5.18 5.18
CA GLU A 9 -0.85 4.86 6.50
C GLU A 9 -0.31 3.44 6.57
N LEU A 10 -1.02 2.51 5.95
CA LEU A 10 -0.53 1.13 5.89
C LEU A 10 0.79 1.05 5.15
N ARG A 11 0.90 1.73 4.02
CA ARG A 11 2.12 1.73 3.25
C ARG A 11 3.28 2.34 4.05
N GLU A 12 3.02 3.48 4.67
CA GLU A 12 4.05 4.17 5.44
C GLU A 12 4.47 3.38 6.66
N SER A 13 3.53 2.67 7.27
CA SER A 13 3.85 1.85 8.43
C SER A 13 4.77 0.69 8.08
N LYS A 14 4.79 0.31 6.81
CA LYS A 14 5.67 -0.75 6.33
C LYS A 14 6.98 -0.18 5.76
N GLY A 15 7.15 1.13 5.77
CA GLY A 15 8.36 1.76 5.26
C GLY A 15 8.51 1.68 3.76
N LEU A 16 7.39 1.61 3.03
CA LEU A 16 7.45 1.43 1.58
C LEU A 16 7.19 2.73 0.85
N SER A 17 7.92 2.92 -0.26
CA SER A 17 7.59 3.98 -1.20
C SER A 17 6.43 3.50 -2.07
N ARG A 18 5.79 4.44 -2.78
CA ARG A 18 4.73 4.08 -3.72
C ARG A 18 5.25 3.16 -4.80
N GLU A 19 6.45 3.44 -5.30
CA GLU A 19 7.05 2.62 -6.34
C GLU A 19 7.34 1.21 -5.86
N LYS A 20 7.85 1.09 -4.65
CA LYS A 20 8.14 -0.23 -4.11
C LYS A 20 6.85 -1.03 -3.90
N LEU A 21 5.83 -0.38 -3.37
CA LEU A 21 4.54 -1.04 -3.19
C LEU A 21 3.96 -1.47 -4.54
N ALA A 22 4.06 -0.60 -5.55
CA ALA A 22 3.56 -0.94 -6.87
C ALA A 22 4.26 -2.16 -7.45
N GLN A 23 5.57 -2.25 -7.26
CA GLN A 23 6.32 -3.40 -7.73
C GLN A 23 5.83 -4.68 -7.04
N LEU A 24 5.63 -4.61 -5.74
CA LEU A 24 5.19 -5.77 -4.98
C LEU A 24 3.76 -6.20 -5.36
N CYS A 25 2.93 -5.23 -5.73
CA CYS A 25 1.56 -5.51 -6.13
C CYS A 25 1.41 -5.88 -7.60
N GLY A 26 2.44 -5.63 -8.40
CA GLY A 26 2.34 -5.85 -9.83
C GLY A 26 1.52 -4.77 -10.53
N THR A 27 1.59 -3.55 -10.03
CA THR A 27 0.87 -2.44 -10.63
C THR A 27 1.84 -1.26 -10.80
N THR A 28 1.32 -0.05 -11.05
CA THR A 28 2.17 1.11 -11.25
C THR A 28 2.07 2.05 -10.07
N SER A 29 3.12 2.85 -9.87
CA SER A 29 3.11 3.83 -8.79
C SER A 29 2.00 4.86 -8.98
N GLN A 30 1.63 5.13 -10.21
CA GLN A 30 0.54 6.05 -10.49
C GLN A 30 -0.79 5.53 -9.95
N THR A 31 -1.01 4.22 -10.08
CA THR A 31 -2.21 3.59 -9.53
C THR A 31 -2.24 3.77 -8.01
N ILE A 32 -1.12 3.55 -7.36
CA ILE A 32 -1.02 3.73 -5.91
C ILE A 32 -1.26 5.19 -5.54
N TYR A 33 -0.63 6.10 -6.28
CA TYR A 33 -0.77 7.52 -6.01
C TYR A 33 -2.25 7.96 -6.13
N ARG A 34 -2.94 7.53 -7.17
CA ARG A 34 -4.34 7.87 -7.35
C ARG A 34 -5.20 7.33 -6.23
N ALA A 35 -4.93 6.12 -5.80
CA ALA A 35 -5.69 5.53 -4.70
C ALA A 35 -5.49 6.33 -3.43
N GLU A 36 -4.26 6.78 -3.18
CA GLU A 36 -3.96 7.55 -1.97
C GLU A 36 -4.44 8.98 -2.04
N LYS A 37 -4.57 9.53 -3.24
CA LYS A 37 -4.96 10.93 -3.38
C LYS A 37 -6.47 11.10 -3.49
N SER A 38 -7.11 10.29 -4.32
CA SER A 38 -8.53 10.47 -4.60
C SER A 38 -9.39 9.33 -4.08
N GLY A 39 -8.80 8.25 -3.67
CA GLY A 39 -9.55 7.09 -3.22
C GLY A 39 -10.19 6.31 -4.33
N LYS A 40 -9.89 6.66 -5.58
CA LYS A 40 -10.45 5.95 -6.72
C LYS A 40 -9.65 4.69 -6.97
N ILE A 41 -10.22 3.58 -6.63
CA ILE A 41 -9.54 2.30 -6.76
C ILE A 41 -10.60 1.22 -6.90
N THR A 42 -10.34 0.24 -7.74
CA THR A 42 -11.24 -0.88 -7.87
C THR A 42 -11.11 -1.78 -6.66
N LEU A 43 -12.16 -2.54 -6.39
CA LEU A 43 -12.11 -3.49 -5.27
C LEU A 43 -10.97 -4.49 -5.47
N SER A 44 -10.77 -4.93 -6.69
CA SER A 44 -9.70 -5.86 -7.03
C SER A 44 -8.33 -5.28 -6.64
N ASN A 45 -8.07 -4.04 -7.04
CA ASN A 45 -6.81 -3.39 -6.69
C ASN A 45 -6.68 -3.13 -5.20
N TYR A 46 -7.78 -2.75 -4.57
CA TYR A 46 -7.78 -2.53 -3.13
C TYR A 46 -7.37 -3.80 -2.38
N LEU A 47 -7.98 -4.93 -2.74
CA LEU A 47 -7.65 -6.20 -2.11
C LEU A 47 -6.21 -6.60 -2.39
N LYS A 48 -5.74 -6.38 -3.61
CA LYS A 48 -4.37 -6.71 -3.97
C LYS A 48 -3.39 -5.91 -3.13
N ILE A 49 -3.63 -4.61 -2.99
CA ILE A 49 -2.75 -3.75 -2.22
C ILE A 49 -2.77 -4.12 -0.74
N THR A 50 -3.95 -4.29 -0.17
CA THR A 50 -4.04 -4.60 1.25
C THR A 50 -3.45 -5.96 1.57
N ASN A 51 -3.65 -6.95 0.71
CA ASN A 51 -3.04 -8.26 0.91
C ASN A 51 -1.52 -8.17 0.83
N THR A 52 -1.01 -7.41 -0.12
CA THR A 52 0.42 -7.23 -0.25
C THR A 52 0.99 -6.58 1.01
N LEU A 53 0.32 -5.55 1.50
CA LEU A 53 0.78 -4.85 2.69
C LEU A 53 0.75 -5.74 3.93
N LYS A 54 -0.25 -6.60 4.04
CA LYS A 54 -0.33 -7.52 5.15
C LYS A 54 0.82 -8.53 5.14
N ASN A 55 1.28 -8.89 3.96
CA ASN A 55 2.32 -9.89 3.82
C ASN A 55 3.73 -9.31 3.88
N VAL A 56 3.86 -8.01 3.83
CA VAL A 56 5.16 -7.37 3.92
C VAL A 56 5.58 -7.31 5.40
N ALA A 57 6.77 -7.78 5.67
CA ALA A 57 7.28 -7.72 7.04
C ALA A 57 7.47 -6.27 7.46
N THR A 58 6.98 -5.94 8.62
CA THR A 58 7.20 -4.60 9.15
C THR A 58 8.68 -4.45 9.43
N PRO A 59 9.30 -3.38 9.00
CA PRO A 59 10.69 -3.15 9.28
C PRO A 59 10.83 -3.08 10.78
N THR A 60 11.60 -3.98 11.33
CA THR A 60 11.65 -3.97 12.72
C THR A 60 12.98 -4.28 13.16
N TYR A 61 13.33 -3.75 14.11
CA TYR A 61 14.37 -3.79 14.78
C TYR A 61 14.15 -4.52 15.99
N SER A 62 13.05 -4.66 16.35
CA SER A 62 12.74 -5.24 17.61
C SER A 62 12.75 -6.70 17.57
N SER A 63 12.91 -7.25 16.48
CA SER A 63 12.82 -8.66 16.38
C SER A 63 14.00 -9.30 17.00
N LEU A 64 14.74 -8.62 17.64
CA LEU A 64 15.83 -9.17 18.24
C LEU A 64 15.75 -10.10 19.15
#